data_79e5638c20ad514e1493cbfc7f907976
#
_entry.id   79e5638c20ad514e1493cbfc7f907976
#
_cell.length_a   1.000
_cell.length_b   1.000
_cell.length_c   1.000
_cell.angle_alpha   90.00
_cell.angle_beta   90.00
_cell.angle_gamma   90.00
#
_symmetry.space_group_name_H-M   'P 1'
#
loop_
_entity.id
_entity.type
_entity.pdbx_description
1 polymer ?
#
loop_
_entity_poly.entity_id
_entity_poly.type
_entity_poly.pdbx_seq_one_letter_code
_entity_poly.pdbx_strand_id
1 'polypeptide(L)'
;MKLERLPLEAVDWDELDAFPDRVVFQTREWLEFVARTQGAEPVVAAIADAGRTIGYFTGLVVRKYGLRLLGSPFPGWTTSSMGFNLRDGARRPEAARALVDFAFGPLRCVHLELKDRRLHETELERLGFSSSPTVTFEVDLSPDEDAIFANMTSACRRAVRKSEKEGVVIEEASGAEFADDYYAQLEDVFAKQSLRPMYGASRVRELVRCLEPTGRLLLVRARAPNGASIATGIFPAMNGVAYFWGGASWRSHQGLRPNEALFWYAMRCWKERGMTVLDMGGGGEYKRKYGPTETSVPFGRRSRFGFLMSLREGARRVVQLRQRRL
;
A
#
# COMPACT_ATOMS: atom_id res chain seq x y z
N MET A 1 6.27 -19.61 -20.54
CA MET A 1 5.73 -18.23 -20.33
C MET A 1 6.76 -17.19 -20.73
N LYS A 2 6.33 -16.04 -21.27
CA LYS A 2 7.16 -14.89 -21.65
C LYS A 2 6.44 -13.61 -21.28
N LEU A 3 7.17 -12.59 -20.79
CA LEU A 3 6.65 -11.26 -20.56
C LEU A 3 7.02 -10.33 -21.73
N GLU A 4 6.03 -9.54 -22.16
CA GLU A 4 6.21 -8.53 -23.19
C GLU A 4 5.69 -7.19 -22.66
N ARG A 5 6.56 -6.16 -22.68
CA ARG A 5 6.19 -4.83 -22.19
C ARG A 5 5.17 -4.20 -23.12
N LEU A 6 4.10 -3.65 -22.54
CA LEU A 6 3.11 -2.89 -23.27
C LEU A 6 3.42 -1.38 -23.13
N PRO A 7 3.29 -0.59 -24.20
CA PRO A 7 3.16 0.86 -24.08
C PRO A 7 1.93 1.20 -23.24
N LEU A 8 2.03 2.18 -22.35
CA LEU A 8 0.93 2.51 -21.41
C LEU A 8 -0.35 2.95 -22.13
N GLU A 9 -0.21 3.59 -23.28
CA GLU A 9 -1.31 3.99 -24.17
C GLU A 9 -2.01 2.82 -24.87
N ALA A 10 -1.33 1.68 -24.98
CA ALA A 10 -1.87 0.45 -25.58
C ALA A 10 -2.41 -0.55 -24.53
N VAL A 11 -2.36 -0.20 -23.24
CA VAL A 11 -2.89 -1.05 -22.17
C VAL A 11 -4.41 -0.93 -22.16
N ASP A 12 -5.09 -2.05 -22.28
CA ASP A 12 -6.52 -2.14 -21.98
C ASP A 12 -6.72 -2.18 -20.45
N TRP A 13 -6.96 -1.01 -19.88
CA TRP A 13 -7.10 -0.86 -18.44
C TRP A 13 -8.40 -1.49 -17.91
N ASP A 14 -9.44 -1.53 -18.71
CA ASP A 14 -10.72 -2.14 -18.33
C ASP A 14 -10.56 -3.67 -18.25
N GLU A 15 -9.85 -4.28 -19.22
CA GLU A 15 -9.48 -5.70 -19.14
C GLU A 15 -8.65 -5.99 -17.88
N LEU A 16 -7.65 -5.16 -17.58
CA LEU A 16 -6.82 -5.35 -16.40
C LEU A 16 -7.63 -5.20 -15.11
N ASP A 17 -8.49 -4.20 -15.02
CA ASP A 17 -9.29 -3.91 -13.83
C ASP A 17 -10.37 -4.98 -13.57
N ALA A 18 -10.71 -5.80 -14.59
CA ALA A 18 -11.62 -6.94 -14.46
C ALA A 18 -10.96 -8.17 -13.78
N PHE A 19 -9.63 -8.20 -13.59
CA PHE A 19 -8.99 -9.31 -12.88
C PHE A 19 -9.35 -9.31 -11.40
N PRO A 20 -9.85 -10.43 -10.84
CA PRO A 20 -10.29 -10.47 -9.43
C PRO A 20 -9.13 -10.38 -8.43
N ASP A 21 -7.90 -10.64 -8.86
CA ASP A 21 -6.69 -10.53 -8.06
C ASP A 21 -5.96 -9.18 -8.19
N ARG A 22 -6.56 -8.23 -8.94
CA ARG A 22 -6.02 -6.90 -9.09
C ARG A 22 -6.20 -6.08 -7.83
N VAL A 23 -5.19 -5.32 -7.48
CA VAL A 23 -5.19 -4.43 -6.32
C VAL A 23 -5.12 -2.97 -6.75
N VAL A 24 -5.59 -2.06 -5.92
CA VAL A 24 -5.59 -0.61 -6.20
C VAL A 24 -4.20 -0.08 -6.59
N PHE A 25 -3.14 -0.68 -6.08
CA PHE A 25 -1.76 -0.31 -6.36
C PHE A 25 -1.27 -0.65 -7.78
N GLN A 26 -2.08 -1.36 -8.56
CA GLN A 26 -1.78 -1.72 -9.96
C GLN A 26 -2.59 -0.89 -10.95
N THR A 27 -3.53 -0.07 -10.50
CA THR A 27 -4.37 0.76 -11.37
C THR A 27 -3.57 1.83 -12.09
N ARG A 28 -4.12 2.33 -13.20
CA ARG A 28 -3.51 3.42 -13.98
C ARG A 28 -3.22 4.63 -13.11
N GLU A 29 -4.21 5.04 -12.31
CA GLU A 29 -4.16 6.23 -11.47
C GLU A 29 -3.10 6.10 -10.35
N TRP A 30 -2.97 4.90 -9.76
CA TRP A 30 -1.90 4.65 -8.81
C TRP A 30 -0.52 4.71 -9.45
N LEU A 31 -0.34 4.12 -10.62
CA LEU A 31 0.93 4.17 -11.35
C LEU A 31 1.28 5.60 -11.76
N GLU A 32 0.31 6.41 -12.18
CA GLU A 32 0.49 7.83 -12.46
C GLU A 32 0.92 8.61 -11.21
N PHE A 33 0.22 8.41 -10.09
CA PHE A 33 0.58 8.99 -8.79
C PHE A 33 2.03 8.68 -8.40
N VAL A 34 2.42 7.40 -8.47
CA VAL A 34 3.78 6.98 -8.09
C VAL A 34 4.82 7.50 -9.09
N ALA A 35 4.53 7.50 -10.39
CA ALA A 35 5.42 8.06 -11.41
C ALA A 35 5.73 9.53 -11.14
N ARG A 36 4.72 10.34 -10.85
CA ARG A 36 4.86 11.77 -10.59
C ARG A 36 5.56 12.09 -9.28
N THR A 37 5.29 11.29 -8.23
CA THR A 37 5.79 11.60 -6.88
C THR A 37 7.09 10.91 -6.51
N GLN A 38 7.48 9.85 -7.22
CA GLN A 38 8.69 9.06 -6.94
C GLN A 38 9.68 9.03 -8.12
N GLY A 39 9.36 9.68 -9.24
CA GLY A 39 10.19 9.67 -10.44
C GLY A 39 10.38 8.26 -11.02
N ALA A 40 9.36 7.42 -10.91
CA ALA A 40 9.39 6.05 -11.39
C ALA A 40 8.77 5.93 -12.79
N GLU A 41 9.28 5.01 -13.58
CA GLU A 41 8.76 4.63 -14.88
C GLU A 41 7.81 3.44 -14.71
N PRO A 42 6.48 3.56 -14.96
CA PRO A 42 5.56 2.45 -14.89
C PRO A 42 5.88 1.36 -15.93
N VAL A 43 5.69 0.11 -15.53
CA VAL A 43 5.85 -1.06 -16.37
C VAL A 43 4.61 -1.93 -16.27
N VAL A 44 3.91 -2.09 -17.38
CA VAL A 44 2.87 -3.10 -17.57
C VAL A 44 3.38 -4.07 -18.62
N ALA A 45 3.28 -5.37 -18.35
CA ALA A 45 3.69 -6.40 -19.30
C ALA A 45 2.62 -7.49 -19.40
N ALA A 46 2.27 -7.86 -20.64
CA ALA A 46 1.47 -9.03 -20.90
C ALA A 46 2.30 -10.29 -20.63
N ILE A 47 1.68 -11.30 -20.05
CA ILE A 47 2.26 -12.62 -19.81
C ILE A 47 1.65 -13.58 -20.82
N ALA A 48 2.45 -14.06 -21.75
CA ALA A 48 2.01 -15.00 -22.77
C ALA A 48 2.53 -16.42 -22.49
N ASP A 49 1.66 -17.40 -22.73
CA ASP A 49 1.99 -18.81 -22.75
C ASP A 49 1.36 -19.47 -23.98
N ALA A 50 2.14 -20.26 -24.72
CA ALA A 50 1.70 -20.88 -25.98
C ALA A 50 0.97 -19.91 -26.94
N GLY A 51 1.41 -18.65 -27.02
CA GLY A 51 0.86 -17.63 -27.91
C GLY A 51 -0.43 -16.96 -27.39
N ARG A 52 -0.88 -17.26 -26.18
CA ARG A 52 -2.08 -16.63 -25.57
C ARG A 52 -1.70 -15.79 -24.35
N THR A 53 -2.31 -14.63 -24.19
CA THR A 53 -2.19 -13.82 -22.97
C THR A 53 -2.92 -14.50 -21.84
N ILE A 54 -2.18 -14.85 -20.77
CA ILE A 54 -2.68 -15.53 -19.58
C ILE A 54 -2.68 -14.64 -18.35
N GLY A 55 -2.27 -13.40 -18.48
CA GLY A 55 -2.28 -12.42 -17.42
C GLY A 55 -1.34 -11.26 -17.68
N TYR A 56 -1.14 -10.47 -16.63
CA TYR A 56 -0.33 -9.25 -16.68
C TYR A 56 0.55 -9.12 -15.45
N PHE A 57 1.67 -8.44 -15.63
CA PHE A 57 2.56 -7.99 -14.56
C PHE A 57 2.52 -6.47 -14.49
N THR A 58 2.50 -5.93 -13.27
CA THR A 58 2.58 -4.50 -13.02
C THR A 58 3.73 -4.18 -12.09
N GLY A 59 4.57 -3.23 -12.46
CA GLY A 59 5.72 -2.81 -11.67
C GLY A 59 6.19 -1.40 -12.04
N LEU A 60 7.33 -1.02 -11.47
CA LEU A 60 7.89 0.33 -11.56
C LEU A 60 9.41 0.21 -11.75
N VAL A 61 9.98 0.93 -12.70
CA VAL A 61 11.42 1.03 -12.86
C VAL A 61 11.89 2.37 -12.33
N VAL A 62 12.93 2.34 -11.49
CA VAL A 62 13.66 3.54 -11.08
C VAL A 62 15.09 3.48 -11.58
N ARG A 63 15.68 4.67 -11.80
CA ARG A 63 17.10 4.82 -12.09
C ARG A 63 17.79 5.39 -10.85
N LYS A 64 18.79 4.66 -10.35
CA LYS A 64 19.57 5.10 -9.20
C LYS A 64 21.05 4.89 -9.48
N TYR A 65 21.83 5.95 -9.46
CA TYR A 65 23.27 5.91 -9.80
C TYR A 65 23.56 5.27 -11.18
N GLY A 66 22.74 5.58 -12.19
CA GLY A 66 22.84 5.01 -13.53
C GLY A 66 22.29 3.58 -13.67
N LEU A 67 21.95 2.91 -12.59
CA LEU A 67 21.43 1.54 -12.57
C LEU A 67 19.90 1.53 -12.65
N ARG A 68 19.33 0.60 -13.42
CA ARG A 68 17.88 0.36 -13.48
C ARG A 68 17.48 -0.70 -12.44
N LEU A 69 16.46 -0.40 -11.66
CA LEU A 69 15.91 -1.30 -10.65
C LEU A 69 14.42 -1.48 -10.93
N LEU A 70 13.92 -2.71 -10.91
CA LEU A 70 12.49 -3.03 -11.05
C LEU A 70 11.91 -3.35 -9.67
N GLY A 71 10.83 -2.70 -9.31
CA GLY A 71 10.07 -2.98 -8.08
C GLY A 71 8.59 -3.24 -8.36
N SER A 72 8.05 -4.22 -7.70
CA SER A 72 6.62 -4.53 -7.72
C SER A 72 6.16 -4.95 -6.30
N PRO A 73 6.01 -3.96 -5.37
CA PRO A 73 6.50 -2.57 -5.39
C PRO A 73 7.90 -2.41 -4.76
N PHE A 74 8.36 -1.14 -4.65
CA PHE A 74 9.51 -0.80 -3.79
C PHE A 74 9.09 -0.57 -2.34
N PRO A 75 9.92 -0.94 -1.34
CA PRO A 75 9.66 -0.66 0.05
C PRO A 75 9.69 0.85 0.36
N GLY A 76 8.89 1.27 1.34
CA GLY A 76 8.82 2.67 1.78
C GLY A 76 7.95 3.57 0.90
N TRP A 77 7.31 3.03 -0.15
CA TRP A 77 6.44 3.81 -1.04
C TRP A 77 4.96 3.80 -0.64
N THR A 78 4.67 3.23 0.51
CA THR A 78 3.29 3.10 1.03
C THR A 78 2.38 2.33 0.05
N THR A 79 2.99 1.37 -0.67
CA THR A 79 2.35 0.46 -1.60
C THR A 79 2.46 -0.94 -1.02
N SER A 80 1.35 -1.58 -0.68
CA SER A 80 1.37 -2.83 0.10
C SER A 80 1.91 -3.99 -0.72
N SER A 81 1.33 -4.28 -1.85
CA SER A 81 1.71 -5.35 -2.77
C SER A 81 1.32 -5.01 -4.20
N MET A 82 1.95 -5.67 -5.15
CA MET A 82 1.62 -5.60 -6.57
C MET A 82 1.74 -7.03 -7.17
N GLY A 83 2.62 -7.24 -8.16
CA GLY A 83 2.89 -8.55 -8.74
C GLY A 83 2.05 -8.82 -9.99
N PHE A 84 1.42 -9.98 -10.01
CA PHE A 84 0.75 -10.51 -11.19
C PHE A 84 -0.78 -10.48 -11.04
N ASN A 85 -1.46 -10.26 -12.17
CA ASN A 85 -2.87 -10.58 -12.36
C ASN A 85 -2.92 -11.74 -13.35
N LEU A 86 -3.40 -12.90 -12.93
CA LEU A 86 -3.36 -14.12 -13.73
C LEU A 86 -4.75 -14.71 -13.91
N ARG A 87 -5.02 -15.23 -15.12
CA ARG A 87 -6.20 -16.04 -15.40
C ARG A 87 -6.13 -17.37 -14.65
N ASP A 88 -7.28 -17.98 -14.42
CA ASP A 88 -7.37 -19.28 -13.76
C ASP A 88 -6.52 -20.33 -14.48
N GLY A 89 -5.85 -21.19 -13.69
CA GLY A 89 -4.94 -22.22 -14.18
C GLY A 89 -3.51 -21.74 -14.49
N ALA A 90 -3.26 -20.44 -14.53
CA ALA A 90 -1.89 -19.93 -14.73
C ALA A 90 -1.05 -20.04 -13.43
N ARG A 91 0.18 -20.48 -13.57
CA ARG A 91 1.07 -20.78 -12.44
C ARG A 91 1.96 -19.57 -12.08
N ARG A 92 1.73 -18.96 -10.92
CA ARG A 92 2.50 -17.80 -10.44
C ARG A 92 4.00 -18.01 -10.36
N PRO A 93 4.53 -19.16 -9.89
CA PRO A 93 5.97 -19.40 -9.86
C PRO A 93 6.61 -19.39 -11.27
N GLU A 94 5.88 -19.82 -12.30
CA GLU A 94 6.36 -19.78 -13.68
C GLU A 94 6.35 -18.35 -14.22
N ALA A 95 5.32 -17.54 -13.88
CA ALA A 95 5.29 -16.12 -14.19
C ALA A 95 6.43 -15.37 -13.49
N ALA A 96 6.73 -15.71 -12.22
CA ALA A 96 7.83 -15.12 -11.47
C ALA A 96 9.21 -15.49 -12.07
N ARG A 97 9.37 -16.71 -12.59
CA ARG A 97 10.57 -17.10 -13.34
C ARG A 97 10.73 -16.26 -14.61
N ALA A 98 9.66 -16.16 -15.41
CA ALA A 98 9.67 -15.36 -16.63
C ALA A 98 9.88 -13.85 -16.35
N LEU A 99 9.42 -13.35 -15.19
CA LEU A 99 9.70 -11.99 -14.74
C LEU A 99 11.19 -11.75 -14.49
N VAL A 100 11.92 -12.72 -13.95
CA VAL A 100 13.37 -12.60 -13.75
C VAL A 100 14.08 -12.41 -15.09
N ASP A 101 13.73 -13.22 -16.09
CA ASP A 101 14.31 -13.13 -17.44
C ASP A 101 13.94 -11.79 -18.10
N PHE A 102 12.71 -11.34 -17.94
CA PHE A 102 12.24 -10.06 -18.45
C PHE A 102 12.94 -8.87 -17.78
N ALA A 103 13.11 -8.89 -16.46
CA ALA A 103 13.75 -7.82 -15.71
C ALA A 103 15.23 -7.65 -16.09
N PHE A 104 15.97 -8.75 -16.15
CA PHE A 104 17.41 -8.72 -16.41
C PHE A 104 17.79 -8.71 -17.90
N GLY A 105 16.89 -9.15 -18.77
CA GLY A 105 17.02 -9.11 -20.23
C GLY A 105 16.43 -7.82 -20.82
N PRO A 106 15.17 -7.83 -21.31
CA PRO A 106 14.55 -6.71 -22.01
C PRO A 106 14.58 -5.38 -21.26
N LEU A 107 14.28 -5.38 -19.93
CA LEU A 107 14.28 -4.15 -19.13
C LEU A 107 15.69 -3.70 -18.73
N ARG A 108 16.72 -4.55 -18.88
CA ARG A 108 18.11 -4.27 -18.49
C ARG A 108 18.25 -3.79 -17.03
N CYS A 109 17.39 -4.29 -16.15
CA CYS A 109 17.51 -4.02 -14.73
C CYS A 109 18.64 -4.85 -14.11
N VAL A 110 19.23 -4.34 -13.04
CA VAL A 110 20.27 -5.06 -12.27
C VAL A 110 19.72 -5.59 -10.93
N HIS A 111 18.52 -5.18 -10.56
CA HIS A 111 17.85 -5.58 -9.33
C HIS A 111 16.35 -5.66 -9.54
N LEU A 112 15.72 -6.63 -8.89
CA LEU A 112 14.29 -6.90 -8.89
C LEU A 112 13.79 -7.08 -7.48
N GLU A 113 12.68 -6.40 -7.16
CA GLU A 113 11.90 -6.58 -5.93
C GLU A 113 10.49 -7.01 -6.31
N LEU A 114 9.98 -8.04 -5.65
CA LEU A 114 8.66 -8.60 -5.91
C LEU A 114 7.94 -8.89 -4.60
N LYS A 115 6.76 -8.32 -4.43
CA LYS A 115 5.84 -8.60 -3.33
C LYS A 115 4.46 -8.91 -3.90
N ASP A 116 4.19 -10.19 -4.08
CA ASP A 116 2.91 -10.73 -4.52
C ASP A 116 2.31 -11.58 -3.41
N ARG A 117 1.09 -11.26 -2.98
CA ARG A 117 0.41 -11.91 -1.84
C ARG A 117 0.07 -13.38 -2.08
N ARG A 118 0.08 -13.82 -3.33
CA ARG A 118 -0.29 -15.18 -3.75
C ARG A 118 0.91 -16.06 -4.11
N LEU A 119 2.14 -15.55 -3.91
CA LEU A 119 3.35 -16.37 -3.95
C LEU A 119 3.70 -16.87 -2.55
N HIS A 120 4.39 -18.00 -2.48
CA HIS A 120 4.95 -18.52 -1.23
C HIS A 120 6.46 -18.22 -1.14
N GLU A 121 6.97 -18.07 0.08
CA GLU A 121 8.39 -17.80 0.33
C GLU A 121 9.29 -18.85 -0.29
N THR A 122 8.95 -20.12 -0.13
CA THR A 122 9.69 -21.27 -0.72
C THR A 122 9.72 -21.24 -2.24
N GLU A 123 8.71 -20.68 -2.90
CA GLU A 123 8.69 -20.53 -4.36
C GLU A 123 9.68 -19.45 -4.81
N LEU A 124 9.71 -18.32 -4.09
CA LEU A 124 10.67 -17.25 -4.33
C LEU A 124 12.12 -17.73 -4.12
N GLU A 125 12.39 -18.48 -3.07
CA GLU A 125 13.71 -19.04 -2.77
C GLU A 125 14.19 -20.00 -3.86
N ARG A 126 13.32 -20.90 -4.34
CA ARG A 126 13.62 -21.80 -5.48
C ARG A 126 13.93 -21.06 -6.78
N LEU A 127 13.46 -19.84 -6.91
CA LEU A 127 13.75 -18.95 -8.03
C LEU A 127 14.98 -18.06 -7.78
N GLY A 128 15.72 -18.29 -6.70
CA GLY A 128 16.93 -17.54 -6.35
C GLY A 128 16.68 -16.13 -5.82
N PHE A 129 15.50 -15.87 -5.29
CA PHE A 129 15.26 -14.64 -4.51
C PHE A 129 15.74 -14.83 -3.07
N SER A 130 16.32 -13.79 -2.51
CA SER A 130 16.40 -13.65 -1.06
C SER A 130 15.02 -13.20 -0.57
N SER A 131 14.35 -14.03 0.21
CA SER A 131 13.03 -13.73 0.76
C SER A 131 13.13 -13.18 2.18
N SER A 132 12.26 -12.23 2.50
CA SER A 132 12.04 -11.77 3.86
C SER A 132 10.57 -11.36 3.98
N PRO A 133 9.77 -12.15 4.70
CA PRO A 133 8.34 -11.88 4.83
C PRO A 133 8.11 -10.54 5.52
N THR A 134 7.03 -9.88 5.15
CA THR A 134 6.53 -8.67 5.81
C THR A 134 5.19 -8.99 6.44
N VAL A 135 5.04 -8.69 7.73
CA VAL A 135 3.76 -8.87 8.41
C VAL A 135 2.86 -7.70 8.10
N THR A 136 1.58 -7.97 7.84
CA THR A 136 0.50 -6.99 7.77
C THR A 136 -0.61 -7.37 8.74
N PHE A 137 -1.44 -6.40 9.12
CA PHE A 137 -2.60 -6.58 10.00
C PHE A 137 -3.87 -6.44 9.17
N GLU A 138 -4.70 -7.48 9.15
CA GLU A 138 -5.92 -7.55 8.34
C GLU A 138 -7.16 -7.70 9.21
N VAL A 139 -8.07 -6.75 9.12
CA VAL A 139 -9.38 -6.84 9.76
C VAL A 139 -10.35 -7.47 8.77
N ASP A 140 -11.02 -8.55 9.18
CA ASP A 140 -12.11 -9.15 8.40
C ASP A 140 -13.35 -8.27 8.50
N LEU A 141 -13.84 -7.79 7.34
CA LEU A 141 -15.05 -6.99 7.22
C LEU A 141 -16.25 -7.82 6.74
N SER A 142 -16.11 -9.15 6.54
CA SER A 142 -17.20 -10.03 6.07
C SER A 142 -18.33 -10.17 7.09
N PRO A 143 -18.08 -10.30 8.41
CA PRO A 143 -19.13 -10.40 9.41
C PRO A 143 -20.00 -9.13 9.48
N ASP A 144 -21.13 -9.18 10.18
CA ASP A 144 -21.93 -7.99 10.47
C ASP A 144 -21.15 -6.96 11.32
N GLU A 145 -21.66 -5.73 11.35
CA GLU A 145 -20.98 -4.62 12.05
C GLU A 145 -20.82 -4.89 13.55
N ASP A 146 -21.80 -5.50 14.18
CA ASP A 146 -21.76 -5.83 15.62
C ASP A 146 -20.64 -6.83 15.92
N ALA A 147 -20.48 -7.86 15.08
CA ALA A 147 -19.42 -8.86 15.22
C ALA A 147 -18.03 -8.23 14.98
N ILE A 148 -17.86 -7.37 13.95
CA ILE A 148 -16.60 -6.65 13.71
C ILE A 148 -16.28 -5.75 14.91
N PHE A 149 -17.26 -5.02 15.42
CA PHE A 149 -17.08 -4.17 16.60
C PHE A 149 -16.75 -4.97 17.86
N ALA A 150 -17.42 -6.11 18.08
CA ALA A 150 -17.18 -7.00 19.21
C ALA A 150 -15.76 -7.60 19.19
N ASN A 151 -15.18 -7.84 18.00
CA ASN A 151 -13.82 -8.36 17.83
C ASN A 151 -12.73 -7.34 18.21
N MET A 152 -13.04 -6.05 18.27
CA MET A 152 -12.13 -5.04 18.80
C MET A 152 -11.90 -5.25 20.30
N THR A 153 -10.73 -4.83 20.80
CA THR A 153 -10.51 -4.84 22.26
C THR A 153 -11.53 -3.96 22.98
N SER A 154 -11.85 -4.32 24.25
CA SER A 154 -12.78 -3.53 25.07
C SER A 154 -12.34 -2.07 25.21
N ALA A 155 -11.02 -1.81 25.26
CA ALA A 155 -10.47 -0.46 25.31
C ALA A 155 -10.74 0.32 24.02
N CYS A 156 -10.63 -0.33 22.83
CA CYS A 156 -10.92 0.27 21.54
C CYS A 156 -12.41 0.64 21.42
N ARG A 157 -13.31 -0.31 21.77
CA ARG A 157 -14.76 -0.04 21.78
C ARG A 157 -15.16 1.11 22.69
N ARG A 158 -14.56 1.18 23.92
CA ARG A 158 -14.79 2.33 24.80
C ARG A 158 -14.28 3.63 24.22
N ALA A 159 -13.16 3.60 23.50
CA ALA A 159 -12.61 4.80 22.85
C ALA A 159 -13.53 5.31 21.73
N VAL A 160 -14.09 4.42 20.89
CA VAL A 160 -15.09 4.79 19.88
C VAL A 160 -16.31 5.45 20.53
N ARG A 161 -16.93 4.79 21.53
CA ARG A 161 -18.10 5.35 22.24
C ARG A 161 -17.80 6.67 22.97
N LYS A 162 -16.57 6.80 23.51
CA LYS A 162 -16.14 8.05 24.12
C LYS A 162 -16.10 9.17 23.10
N SER A 163 -15.52 8.92 21.93
CA SER A 163 -15.42 9.89 20.84
C SER A 163 -16.80 10.42 20.43
N GLU A 164 -17.76 9.53 20.27
CA GLU A 164 -19.16 9.86 19.97
C GLU A 164 -19.80 10.71 21.09
N LYS A 165 -19.64 10.28 22.35
CA LYS A 165 -20.17 10.99 23.52
C LYS A 165 -19.58 12.40 23.69
N GLU A 166 -18.31 12.57 23.36
CA GLU A 166 -17.60 13.86 23.40
C GLU A 166 -17.94 14.75 22.17
N GLY A 167 -18.87 14.31 21.31
CA GLY A 167 -19.36 15.08 20.17
C GLY A 167 -18.40 15.16 18.99
N VAL A 168 -17.47 14.21 18.85
CA VAL A 168 -16.63 14.12 17.65
C VAL A 168 -17.47 13.62 16.48
N VAL A 169 -17.45 14.36 15.39
CA VAL A 169 -18.13 14.01 14.14
C VAL A 169 -17.11 13.42 13.17
N ILE A 170 -17.42 12.23 12.62
CA ILE A 170 -16.61 11.62 11.58
C ILE A 170 -17.33 11.80 10.25
N GLU A 171 -16.61 12.28 9.24
CA GLU A 171 -17.16 12.57 7.91
C GLU A 171 -16.26 12.03 6.80
N GLU A 172 -16.84 11.71 5.65
CA GLU A 172 -16.11 11.55 4.42
C GLU A 172 -15.69 12.94 3.93
N ALA A 173 -14.42 13.06 3.59
CA ALA A 173 -13.81 14.31 3.15
C ALA A 173 -13.37 14.21 1.69
N SER A 174 -13.07 15.34 1.07
CA SER A 174 -12.65 15.42 -0.34
C SER A 174 -11.66 16.56 -0.57
N GLY A 175 -11.00 16.51 -1.72
CA GLY A 175 -10.25 17.62 -2.29
C GLY A 175 -8.91 17.94 -1.64
N ALA A 176 -8.29 19.01 -2.14
CA ALA A 176 -6.94 19.41 -1.74
C ALA A 176 -6.85 19.88 -0.28
N GLU A 177 -7.91 20.47 0.27
CA GLU A 177 -7.97 20.93 1.66
C GLU A 177 -7.77 19.78 2.65
N PHE A 178 -8.31 18.58 2.33
CA PHE A 178 -8.04 17.39 3.12
C PHE A 178 -6.55 17.06 3.18
N ALA A 179 -5.85 17.17 2.05
CA ALA A 179 -4.43 16.87 1.98
C ALA A 179 -3.59 17.83 2.85
N ASP A 180 -4.02 19.08 2.97
CA ASP A 180 -3.37 20.08 3.82
C ASP A 180 -3.61 19.80 5.31
N ASP A 181 -4.83 19.49 5.70
CA ASP A 181 -5.17 19.05 7.05
C ASP A 181 -4.36 17.82 7.48
N TYR A 182 -4.37 16.79 6.61
CA TYR A 182 -3.62 15.56 6.84
C TYR A 182 -2.13 15.84 7.05
N TYR A 183 -1.54 16.66 6.18
CA TYR A 183 -0.10 16.90 6.22
C TYR A 183 0.30 17.73 7.45
N ALA A 184 -0.47 18.73 7.82
CA ALA A 184 -0.24 19.52 9.04
C ALA A 184 -0.30 18.64 10.31
N GLN A 185 -1.28 17.73 10.39
CA GLN A 185 -1.37 16.75 11.47
C GLN A 185 -0.21 15.77 11.47
N LEU A 186 0.25 15.35 10.27
CA LEU A 186 1.39 14.44 10.13
C LEU A 186 2.68 15.09 10.62
N GLU A 187 2.91 16.35 10.33
CA GLU A 187 4.06 17.11 10.85
C GLU A 187 4.07 17.16 12.37
N ASP A 188 2.91 17.40 13.03
CA ASP A 188 2.79 17.37 14.49
C ASP A 188 3.15 16.00 15.08
N VAL A 189 2.71 14.91 14.43
CA VAL A 189 3.06 13.54 14.85
C VAL A 189 4.56 13.29 14.79
N PHE A 190 5.22 13.72 13.73
CA PHE A 190 6.67 13.52 13.53
C PHE A 190 7.53 14.46 14.36
N ALA A 191 7.10 15.70 14.57
CA ALA A 191 7.81 16.70 15.38
C ALA A 191 8.07 16.22 16.81
N LYS A 192 7.16 15.40 17.39
CA LYS A 192 7.36 14.78 18.70
C LYS A 192 8.63 13.93 18.79
N GLN A 193 9.00 13.27 17.71
CA GLN A 193 10.15 12.36 17.65
C GLN A 193 11.39 13.08 17.10
N SER A 194 11.33 14.42 16.95
CA SER A 194 12.36 15.22 16.27
C SER A 194 12.62 14.71 14.84
N LEU A 195 11.60 14.12 14.20
CA LEU A 195 11.65 13.60 12.85
C LEU A 195 10.86 14.50 11.91
N ARG A 196 11.06 14.31 10.61
CA ARG A 196 10.24 14.91 9.54
C ARG A 196 9.54 13.81 8.76
N PRO A 197 8.33 14.06 8.24
CA PRO A 197 7.69 13.13 7.31
C PRO A 197 8.60 12.80 6.13
N MET A 198 8.56 11.55 5.66
CA MET A 198 9.41 11.09 4.55
C MET A 198 8.98 11.63 3.18
N TYR A 199 7.86 12.34 3.11
CA TYR A 199 7.30 12.95 1.91
C TYR A 199 6.62 14.27 2.25
N GLY A 200 6.49 15.16 1.26
CA GLY A 200 5.83 16.45 1.41
C GLY A 200 4.32 16.41 1.14
N ALA A 201 3.63 17.50 1.47
CA ALA A 201 2.19 17.68 1.22
C ALA A 201 1.80 17.46 -0.25
N SER A 202 2.69 17.81 -1.19
CA SER A 202 2.48 17.62 -2.63
C SER A 202 2.20 16.17 -2.99
N ARG A 203 2.79 15.19 -2.28
CA ARG A 203 2.53 13.78 -2.52
C ARG A 203 1.09 13.40 -2.13
N VAL A 204 0.58 13.94 -1.04
CA VAL A 204 -0.81 13.68 -0.60
C VAL A 204 -1.80 14.33 -1.55
N ARG A 205 -1.56 15.58 -1.96
CA ARG A 205 -2.40 16.26 -2.95
C ARG A 205 -2.44 15.49 -4.28
N GLU A 206 -1.30 14.95 -4.73
CA GLU A 206 -1.23 14.15 -5.96
C GLU A 206 -1.97 12.81 -5.82
N LEU A 207 -1.89 12.16 -4.65
CA LEU A 207 -2.68 10.96 -4.35
C LEU A 207 -4.18 11.24 -4.48
N VAL A 208 -4.65 12.30 -3.82
CA VAL A 208 -6.06 12.72 -3.87
C VAL A 208 -6.45 13.03 -5.31
N ARG A 209 -5.68 13.86 -6.01
CA ARG A 209 -5.94 14.22 -7.40
C ARG A 209 -6.10 13.01 -8.33
N CYS A 210 -5.24 11.99 -8.18
CA CYS A 210 -5.26 10.81 -9.04
C CYS A 210 -6.38 9.82 -8.69
N LEU A 211 -6.62 9.56 -7.40
CA LEU A 211 -7.47 8.45 -6.98
C LEU A 211 -8.90 8.86 -6.60
N GLU A 212 -9.11 10.07 -6.09
CA GLU A 212 -10.46 10.49 -5.65
C GLU A 212 -11.51 10.38 -6.77
N PRO A 213 -11.25 10.80 -8.03
CA PRO A 213 -12.24 10.70 -9.10
C PRO A 213 -12.65 9.27 -9.46
N THR A 214 -11.88 8.27 -9.02
CA THR A 214 -12.10 6.85 -9.36
C THR A 214 -13.12 6.16 -8.44
N GLY A 215 -13.51 6.79 -7.33
CA GLY A 215 -14.29 6.13 -6.28
C GLY A 215 -13.52 5.07 -5.47
N ARG A 216 -12.23 4.89 -5.74
CA ARG A 216 -11.35 3.91 -5.08
C ARG A 216 -10.57 4.48 -3.90
N LEU A 217 -10.91 5.70 -3.46
CA LEU A 217 -10.26 6.39 -2.35
C LEU A 217 -11.32 6.89 -1.37
N LEU A 218 -11.19 6.50 -0.11
CA LEU A 218 -11.96 7.05 0.98
C LEU A 218 -11.05 7.93 1.82
N LEU A 219 -11.39 9.20 1.92
CA LEU A 219 -10.76 10.18 2.79
C LEU A 219 -11.67 10.41 3.99
N VAL A 220 -11.16 10.23 5.20
CA VAL A 220 -11.96 10.36 6.43
C VAL A 220 -11.38 11.44 7.30
N ARG A 221 -12.24 12.34 7.80
CA ARG A 221 -11.90 13.41 8.71
C ARG A 221 -12.70 13.28 10.00
N ALA A 222 -12.04 13.52 11.13
CA ALA A 222 -12.69 13.68 12.42
C ALA A 222 -12.70 15.17 12.80
N ARG A 223 -13.86 15.69 13.17
CA ARG A 223 -14.04 17.07 13.69
C ARG A 223 -14.36 17.06 15.16
N ALA A 224 -13.74 17.96 15.88
CA ALA A 224 -14.12 18.27 17.27
C ALA A 224 -15.47 19.03 17.31
N PRO A 225 -16.14 19.13 18.48
CA PRO A 225 -17.40 19.88 18.63
C PRO A 225 -17.35 21.34 18.17
N ASN A 226 -16.18 21.94 18.18
CA ASN A 226 -15.97 23.31 17.68
C ASN A 226 -15.73 23.39 16.18
N GLY A 227 -15.87 22.27 15.44
CA GLY A 227 -15.68 22.17 13.99
C GLY A 227 -14.23 21.98 13.53
N ALA A 228 -13.24 22.03 14.42
CA ALA A 228 -11.84 21.86 14.03
C ALA A 228 -11.56 20.46 13.52
N SER A 229 -10.78 20.34 12.42
CA SER A 229 -10.23 19.07 11.91
C SER A 229 -9.18 18.55 12.88
N ILE A 230 -9.42 17.39 13.51
CA ILE A 230 -8.57 16.86 14.59
C ILE A 230 -7.87 15.54 14.27
N ALA A 231 -8.38 14.80 13.30
CA ALA A 231 -7.72 13.62 12.76
C ALA A 231 -8.15 13.37 11.31
N THR A 232 -7.29 12.72 10.55
CA THR A 232 -7.51 12.38 9.14
C THR A 232 -6.98 10.97 8.84
N GLY A 233 -7.61 10.31 7.87
CA GLY A 233 -7.21 8.98 7.41
C GLY A 233 -7.46 8.81 5.92
N ILE A 234 -6.60 8.03 5.26
CA ILE A 234 -6.58 7.78 3.82
C ILE A 234 -6.68 6.27 3.59
N PHE A 235 -7.72 5.86 2.87
CA PHE A 235 -8.03 4.44 2.67
C PHE A 235 -8.37 4.14 1.20
N PRO A 236 -7.40 3.80 0.34
CA PRO A 236 -7.68 3.30 -1.00
C PRO A 236 -8.21 1.86 -0.96
N ALA A 237 -9.06 1.47 -1.94
CA ALA A 237 -9.62 0.12 -2.01
C ALA A 237 -9.88 -0.34 -3.46
N MET A 238 -9.85 -1.67 -3.66
CA MET A 238 -10.25 -2.34 -4.89
C MET A 238 -10.44 -3.84 -4.64
N ASN A 239 -11.39 -4.46 -5.35
CA ASN A 239 -11.62 -5.91 -5.39
C ASN A 239 -11.66 -6.58 -4.01
N GLY A 240 -12.51 -6.06 -3.13
CA GLY A 240 -12.75 -6.61 -1.81
C GLY A 240 -11.73 -6.21 -0.74
N VAL A 241 -10.65 -5.51 -1.10
CA VAL A 241 -9.61 -5.13 -0.14
C VAL A 241 -9.46 -3.61 -0.05
N ALA A 242 -9.68 -3.08 1.14
CA ALA A 242 -9.33 -1.72 1.51
C ALA A 242 -7.96 -1.69 2.21
N TYR A 243 -7.24 -0.58 2.07
CA TYR A 243 -5.90 -0.41 2.65
C TYR A 243 -5.83 0.84 3.50
N PHE A 244 -5.22 0.77 4.66
CA PHE A 244 -4.84 1.96 5.40
C PHE A 244 -3.52 2.51 4.87
N TRP A 245 -3.60 3.57 4.05
CA TRP A 245 -2.42 4.21 3.46
C TRP A 245 -1.70 5.12 4.44
N GLY A 246 -2.45 5.84 5.26
CA GLY A 246 -1.91 6.74 6.28
C GLY A 246 -3.01 7.41 7.10
N GLY A 247 -2.62 7.89 8.28
CA GLY A 247 -3.48 8.64 9.16
C GLY A 247 -2.67 9.52 10.11
N ALA A 248 -3.22 10.65 10.48
CA ALA A 248 -2.62 11.60 11.39
C ALA A 248 -3.67 12.22 12.29
N SER A 249 -3.24 12.77 13.44
CA SER A 249 -4.12 13.47 14.37
C SER A 249 -3.34 14.45 15.23
N TRP A 250 -3.94 15.58 15.54
CA TRP A 250 -3.39 16.53 16.51
C TRP A 250 -3.24 15.88 17.87
N ARG A 251 -2.09 15.96 18.45
CA ARG A 251 -1.80 15.40 19.79
C ARG A 251 -2.63 16.04 20.88
N SER A 252 -2.89 17.33 20.77
CA SER A 252 -3.75 18.09 21.70
C SER A 252 -5.17 17.54 21.81
N HIS A 253 -5.66 16.82 20.78
CA HIS A 253 -7.02 16.29 20.70
C HIS A 253 -7.12 14.76 20.90
N GLN A 254 -6.02 14.08 21.19
CA GLN A 254 -6.02 12.61 21.41
C GLN A 254 -6.92 12.16 22.58
N GLY A 255 -7.17 13.06 23.54
CA GLY A 255 -8.14 12.85 24.63
C GLY A 255 -9.55 12.54 24.15
N LEU A 256 -9.96 13.08 22.99
CA LEU A 256 -11.26 12.85 22.34
C LEU A 256 -11.33 11.50 21.59
N ARG A 257 -10.24 10.77 21.50
CA ARG A 257 -10.17 9.45 20.83
C ARG A 257 -10.56 9.44 19.34
N PRO A 258 -10.18 10.43 18.54
CA PRO A 258 -10.65 10.55 17.16
C PRO A 258 -10.17 9.39 16.26
N ASN A 259 -8.98 8.82 16.53
CA ASN A 259 -8.41 7.78 15.66
C ASN A 259 -9.23 6.48 15.69
N GLU A 260 -9.69 6.06 16.86
CA GLU A 260 -10.50 4.84 17.00
C GLU A 260 -11.85 5.00 16.27
N ALA A 261 -12.50 6.15 16.43
CA ALA A 261 -13.75 6.45 15.74
C ALA A 261 -13.56 6.55 14.22
N LEU A 262 -12.47 7.17 13.77
CA LEU A 262 -12.13 7.29 12.34
C LEU A 262 -11.90 5.92 11.69
N PHE A 263 -11.16 5.03 12.34
CA PHE A 263 -10.96 3.66 11.82
C PHE A 263 -12.27 2.88 11.79
N TRP A 264 -13.09 2.98 12.82
CA TRP A 264 -14.40 2.34 12.86
C TRP A 264 -15.31 2.84 11.72
N TYR A 265 -15.36 4.14 11.51
CA TYR A 265 -16.08 4.74 10.38
C TYR A 265 -15.59 4.19 9.03
N ALA A 266 -14.27 4.16 8.81
CA ALA A 266 -13.69 3.65 7.57
C ALA A 266 -14.00 2.18 7.32
N MET A 267 -14.01 1.33 8.37
CA MET A 267 -14.40 -0.07 8.26
C MET A 267 -15.85 -0.22 7.80
N ARG A 268 -16.78 0.54 8.40
CA ARG A 268 -18.19 0.53 8.02
C ARG A 268 -18.41 0.99 6.58
N CYS A 269 -17.85 2.13 6.21
CA CYS A 269 -17.98 2.67 4.85
C CYS A 269 -17.45 1.69 3.79
N TRP A 270 -16.31 1.06 4.01
CA TRP A 270 -15.76 0.11 3.06
C TRP A 270 -16.54 -1.22 3.05
N LYS A 271 -17.03 -1.68 4.19
CA LYS A 271 -17.96 -2.82 4.25
C LYS A 271 -19.23 -2.56 3.44
N GLU A 272 -19.88 -1.43 3.63
CA GLU A 272 -21.08 -1.00 2.87
C GLU A 272 -20.80 -0.94 1.36
N ARG A 273 -19.55 -0.61 0.96
CA ARG A 273 -19.10 -0.60 -0.44
C ARG A 273 -18.58 -1.97 -0.93
N GLY A 274 -18.82 -3.05 -0.17
CA GLY A 274 -18.53 -4.42 -0.57
C GLY A 274 -17.08 -4.87 -0.34
N MET A 275 -16.27 -4.12 0.42
CA MET A 275 -14.96 -4.62 0.84
C MET A 275 -15.09 -5.63 1.98
N THR A 276 -14.31 -6.71 1.89
CA THR A 276 -14.31 -7.81 2.86
C THR A 276 -13.09 -7.81 3.76
N VAL A 277 -12.05 -7.04 3.44
CA VAL A 277 -10.81 -6.94 4.22
C VAL A 277 -10.36 -5.50 4.31
N LEU A 278 -9.91 -5.06 5.51
CA LEU A 278 -9.10 -3.87 5.69
C LEU A 278 -7.66 -4.26 6.05
N ASP A 279 -6.74 -4.10 5.10
CA ASP A 279 -5.30 -4.25 5.30
C ASP A 279 -4.73 -2.97 5.92
N MET A 280 -4.39 -3.04 7.19
CA MET A 280 -3.83 -1.90 7.93
C MET A 280 -2.32 -1.72 7.69
N GLY A 281 -1.70 -2.56 6.88
CA GLY A 281 -0.25 -2.58 6.65
C GLY A 281 0.55 -3.08 7.84
N GLY A 282 1.86 -3.16 7.66
CA GLY A 282 2.80 -3.59 8.70
C GLY A 282 3.12 -2.50 9.72
N GLY A 283 3.76 -2.91 10.82
CA GLY A 283 4.21 -2.02 11.90
C GLY A 283 3.09 -1.44 12.78
N GLY A 284 3.46 -1.03 13.98
CA GLY A 284 2.55 -0.37 14.93
C GLY A 284 1.65 -1.32 15.72
N GLU A 285 2.08 -1.69 16.93
CA GLU A 285 1.32 -2.53 17.87
C GLU A 285 -0.10 -2.00 18.16
N TYR A 286 -0.33 -0.69 18.01
CA TYR A 286 -1.63 -0.06 18.21
C TYR A 286 -2.73 -0.63 17.30
N LYS A 287 -2.36 -1.28 16.18
CA LYS A 287 -3.32 -1.88 15.25
C LYS A 287 -4.00 -3.12 15.82
N ARG A 288 -3.35 -3.83 16.73
CA ARG A 288 -3.91 -5.05 17.38
C ARG A 288 -5.24 -4.80 18.09
N LYS A 289 -5.49 -3.57 18.55
CA LYS A 289 -6.74 -3.21 19.23
C LYS A 289 -7.98 -3.31 18.35
N TYR A 290 -7.82 -3.28 17.02
CA TYR A 290 -8.94 -3.39 16.07
C TYR A 290 -9.32 -4.85 15.73
N GLY A 291 -8.68 -5.84 16.36
CA GLY A 291 -8.98 -7.26 16.16
C GLY A 291 -8.48 -7.84 14.82
N PRO A 292 -7.31 -7.43 14.31
CA PRO A 292 -6.81 -7.96 13.05
C PRO A 292 -6.23 -9.35 13.22
N THR A 293 -6.21 -10.11 12.11
CA THR A 293 -5.31 -11.25 11.91
C THR A 293 -3.98 -10.77 11.37
N GLU A 294 -2.88 -11.36 11.84
CA GLU A 294 -1.56 -11.12 11.28
C GLU A 294 -1.33 -12.03 10.08
N THR A 295 -1.06 -11.41 8.94
CA THR A 295 -0.79 -12.11 7.66
C THR A 295 0.63 -11.86 7.23
N SER A 296 1.35 -12.94 6.88
CA SER A 296 2.69 -12.85 6.31
C SER A 296 2.63 -12.73 4.79
N VAL A 297 3.25 -11.70 4.24
CA VAL A 297 3.34 -11.48 2.78
C VAL A 297 4.79 -11.63 2.34
N PRO A 298 5.11 -12.60 1.46
CA PRO A 298 6.46 -12.80 0.97
C PRO A 298 6.98 -11.58 0.22
N PHE A 299 8.23 -11.21 0.49
CA PHE A 299 8.90 -10.15 -0.23
C PHE A 299 10.26 -10.64 -0.72
N GLY A 300 10.34 -10.89 -2.01
CA GLY A 300 11.53 -11.39 -2.68
C GLY A 300 12.39 -10.28 -3.27
N ARG A 301 13.70 -10.43 -3.14
CA ARG A 301 14.71 -9.57 -3.76
C ARG A 301 15.69 -10.42 -4.54
N ARG A 302 16.00 -10.02 -5.76
CA ARG A 302 16.99 -10.69 -6.59
C ARG A 302 17.83 -9.67 -7.35
N SER A 303 19.13 -9.84 -7.35
CA SER A 303 20.06 -9.03 -8.14
C SER A 303 20.67 -9.89 -9.26
N ARG A 304 20.94 -9.25 -10.41
CA ARG A 304 21.62 -9.89 -11.55
C ARG A 304 23.03 -10.33 -11.16
N PHE A 305 23.71 -9.56 -10.31
CA PHE A 305 25.06 -9.83 -9.82
C PHE A 305 25.03 -9.93 -8.29
N GLY A 306 25.58 -11.02 -7.73
CA GLY A 306 25.52 -11.30 -6.29
C GLY A 306 26.12 -10.19 -5.40
N PHE A 307 27.20 -9.54 -5.84
CA PHE A 307 27.84 -8.47 -5.08
C PHE A 307 26.95 -7.22 -4.87
N LEU A 308 25.96 -7.00 -5.76
CA LEU A 308 25.03 -5.86 -5.61
C LEU A 308 24.12 -6.00 -4.39
N MET A 309 23.80 -7.22 -3.97
CA MET A 309 23.04 -7.46 -2.74
C MET A 309 23.84 -7.00 -1.52
N SER A 310 25.10 -7.40 -1.44
CA SER A 310 26.00 -7.03 -0.32
C SER A 310 26.22 -5.51 -0.25
N LEU A 311 26.44 -4.85 -1.38
CA LEU A 311 26.58 -3.39 -1.44
C LEU A 311 25.32 -2.66 -0.94
N ARG A 312 24.13 -3.15 -1.33
CA ARG A 312 22.85 -2.57 -0.90
C ARG A 312 22.63 -2.74 0.60
N GLU A 313 22.91 -3.91 1.15
CA GLU A 313 22.81 -4.16 2.59
C GLU A 313 23.77 -3.27 3.38
N GLY A 314 24.99 -3.09 2.91
CA GLY A 314 25.95 -2.16 3.46
C GLY A 314 25.45 -0.71 3.45
N ALA A 315 24.94 -0.24 2.30
CA ALA A 315 24.38 1.11 2.18
C ALA A 315 23.16 1.33 3.11
N ARG A 316 22.29 0.32 3.24
CA ARG A 316 21.12 0.37 4.13
C ARG A 316 21.54 0.48 5.60
N ARG A 317 22.55 -0.28 6.03
CA ARG A 317 23.11 -0.20 7.39
C ARG A 317 23.68 1.18 7.70
N VAL A 318 24.40 1.78 6.76
CA VAL A 318 24.94 3.15 6.90
C VAL A 318 23.84 4.19 7.07
N VAL A 319 22.75 4.10 6.25
CA VAL A 319 21.61 5.01 6.36
C VAL A 319 20.90 4.85 7.71
N GLN A 320 20.69 3.61 8.17
CA GLN A 320 20.05 3.35 9.47
C GLN A 320 20.91 3.84 10.64
N LEU A 321 22.23 3.71 10.56
CA LEU A 321 23.16 4.24 11.57
C LEU A 321 23.15 5.77 11.61
N ARG A 322 23.03 6.44 10.45
CA ARG A 322 22.90 7.90 10.40
C ARG A 322 21.58 8.40 10.99
N GLN A 323 20.47 7.69 10.74
CA GLN A 323 19.17 8.03 11.32
C GLN A 323 19.08 7.84 12.85
N ARG A 324 19.93 6.98 13.43
CA ARG A 324 20.03 6.78 14.89
C ARG A 324 20.96 7.76 15.59
N ARG A 325 21.72 8.56 14.85
CA ARG A 325 22.68 9.54 15.38
C ARG A 325 22.22 11.00 15.24
N LEU A 326 21.05 11.23 14.64
CA LEU A 326 20.34 12.50 14.57
C LEU A 326 19.17 12.51 15.53
#